data_d116492fd759c53fc8d215918b97f5bb
#
_entry.id   d116492fd759c53fc8d215918b97f5bb
#
_cell.length_a   1.000
_cell.length_b   1.000
_cell.length_c   1.000
_cell.angle_alpha   90.00
_cell.angle_beta   90.00
_cell.angle_gamma   90.00
#
_symmetry.space_group_name_H-M   'P 1'
#
loop_
_entity.id
_entity.type
_entity.pdbx_description
1 polymer ?
#
loop_
_entity_poly.entity_id
_entity_poly.type
_entity_poly.pdbx_seq_one_letter_code
_entity_poly.pdbx_strand_id
1 'polypeptide(L)'
;KLESQVEYIIANGAECEPLLQKDRESMLQDRDAFFRGLQIMQELTAARNVTIAVKRKNEDVAVGFQQQADAAGFETFVYEDVYPAGDEYILVYEISGRQIQTGGIPLAVGCGLDNVVTIINIAHAVDGKPVVEKYLSVVGAVEQPLTTVVPVGSSIADCIALAGGCTCDDPVVLTGGVMMGGVTTNLADPVAKTVGGLIVLPSDHYLVRRKTAPKETYTRIGHGQCDQCSLCTELCPRYILGYPIEPHRVMRTLMMTGEEKQRGSLWAQYCCECNVCSLIACPEQLDPKSICVDAKEILRENRDGRSDAELETLFRPAHPARKGREIPISTLYTRLGLNPYDRKASFLATNLQPRSVTIPLDSHIGQSAKPTVRVGDSVQRGDVIGTVDDDQLGCPAHASIDGRVSAVSDVSITITT
;
A
#
# COMPACT_ATOMS: atom_id res chain seq x y z
N LYS A 1 -9.15 15.06 -19.42
CA LYS A 1 -8.17 14.42 -20.32
C LYS A 1 -6.80 14.86 -19.83
N LEU A 2 -6.01 13.92 -19.34
CA LEU A 2 -4.62 14.17 -19.01
C LEU A 2 -3.84 14.13 -20.33
N GLU A 3 -3.52 15.28 -20.88
CA GLU A 3 -2.59 15.45 -22.01
C GLU A 3 -1.13 15.45 -21.51
N SER A 4 -0.86 14.65 -20.49
CA SER A 4 0.50 14.51 -19.95
C SER A 4 1.32 13.64 -20.89
N GLN A 5 2.44 14.14 -21.39
CA GLN A 5 3.42 13.32 -22.07
C GLN A 5 4.12 12.46 -21.03
N VAL A 6 3.93 11.15 -21.09
CA VAL A 6 4.65 10.19 -20.25
C VAL A 6 6.00 9.90 -20.89
N GLU A 7 7.08 10.20 -20.19
CA GLU A 7 8.45 9.96 -20.62
C GLU A 7 9.06 8.72 -19.97
N TYR A 8 8.65 8.45 -18.72
CA TYR A 8 9.11 7.32 -17.93
C TYR A 8 7.93 6.42 -17.53
N ILE A 9 8.10 5.10 -17.68
CA ILE A 9 7.28 4.08 -17.04
C ILE A 9 8.14 3.42 -15.98
N ILE A 10 7.64 3.36 -14.75
CA ILE A 10 8.31 2.77 -13.61
C ILE A 10 7.46 1.63 -13.05
N ALA A 11 7.94 0.39 -13.18
CA ALA A 11 7.35 -0.75 -12.52
C ALA A 11 7.83 -0.80 -11.07
N ASN A 12 6.93 -0.56 -10.13
CA ASN A 12 7.22 -0.59 -8.71
C ASN A 12 7.18 -2.01 -8.15
N GLY A 13 8.32 -2.70 -8.17
CA GLY A 13 8.59 -3.97 -7.50
C GLY A 13 9.41 -3.79 -6.20
N ALA A 14 9.53 -2.55 -5.72
CA ALA A 14 10.26 -2.23 -4.49
C ALA A 14 9.39 -2.47 -3.24
N GLU A 15 8.90 -3.70 -3.07
CA GLU A 15 8.07 -4.12 -1.92
C GLU A 15 8.71 -3.72 -0.58
N CYS A 16 8.20 -2.65 0.04
CA CYS A 16 8.84 -2.04 1.20
C CYS A 16 8.26 -2.48 2.55
N GLU A 17 7.05 -3.05 2.58
CA GLU A 17 6.48 -3.59 3.81
C GLU A 17 7.27 -4.82 4.28
N PRO A 18 7.76 -4.85 5.54
CA PRO A 18 8.45 -6.02 6.07
C PRO A 18 7.61 -7.29 5.98
N LEU A 19 8.26 -8.44 5.88
CA LEU A 19 7.70 -9.79 5.78
C LEU A 19 7.01 -10.12 4.46
N LEU A 20 6.50 -9.14 3.70
CA LEU A 20 5.78 -9.40 2.45
C LEU A 20 6.74 -9.78 1.31
N GLN A 21 6.28 -10.67 0.41
CA GLN A 21 7.03 -11.15 -0.76
C GLN A 21 6.14 -11.26 -2.01
N LYS A 22 4.91 -10.69 -1.99
CA LYS A 22 3.94 -10.85 -3.08
C LYS A 22 4.41 -10.23 -4.39
N ASP A 23 5.07 -9.06 -4.35
CA ASP A 23 5.51 -8.37 -5.58
C ASP A 23 6.64 -9.15 -6.26
N ARG A 24 7.57 -9.68 -5.46
CA ARG A 24 8.60 -10.59 -5.95
C ARG A 24 8.01 -11.82 -6.61
N GLU A 25 7.14 -12.52 -5.89
CA GLU A 25 6.57 -13.78 -6.35
C GLU A 25 5.64 -13.57 -7.57
N SER A 26 4.85 -12.48 -7.61
CA SER A 26 4.01 -12.17 -8.77
C SER A 26 4.82 -11.94 -10.05
N MET A 27 5.94 -11.21 -9.96
CA MET A 27 6.84 -11.00 -11.11
C MET A 27 7.46 -12.31 -11.62
N LEU A 28 7.78 -13.24 -10.71
CA LEU A 28 8.36 -14.53 -11.07
C LEU A 28 7.35 -15.48 -11.70
N GLN A 29 6.12 -15.53 -11.14
CA GLN A 29 5.08 -16.45 -11.59
C GLN A 29 4.41 -15.99 -12.90
N ASP A 30 4.11 -14.67 -13.02
CA ASP A 30 3.44 -14.09 -14.18
C ASP A 30 4.41 -13.25 -15.02
N ARG A 31 5.64 -13.72 -15.17
CA ARG A 31 6.73 -13.02 -15.86
C ARG A 31 6.33 -12.51 -17.24
N ASP A 32 5.73 -13.36 -18.06
CA ASP A 32 5.35 -13.00 -19.43
C ASP A 32 4.25 -11.94 -19.45
N ALA A 33 3.24 -12.05 -18.58
CA ALA A 33 2.20 -11.04 -18.44
C ALA A 33 2.77 -9.72 -17.91
N PHE A 34 3.74 -9.76 -16.99
CA PHE A 34 4.43 -8.58 -16.49
C PHE A 34 5.15 -7.81 -17.60
N PHE A 35 5.98 -8.49 -18.40
CA PHE A 35 6.69 -7.85 -19.52
C PHE A 35 5.74 -7.35 -20.60
N ARG A 36 4.73 -8.14 -20.93
CA ARG A 36 3.67 -7.72 -21.86
C ARG A 36 2.92 -6.48 -21.38
N GLY A 37 2.61 -6.41 -20.09
CA GLY A 37 1.97 -5.24 -19.48
C GLY A 37 2.81 -3.98 -19.61
N LEU A 38 4.13 -4.08 -19.41
CA LEU A 38 5.06 -2.96 -19.61
C LEU A 38 5.11 -2.52 -21.08
N GLN A 39 5.13 -3.47 -22.03
CA GLN A 39 5.09 -3.16 -23.45
C GLN A 39 3.79 -2.44 -23.85
N ILE A 40 2.64 -2.91 -23.35
CA ILE A 40 1.34 -2.27 -23.58
C ILE A 40 1.36 -0.82 -23.04
N MET A 41 1.85 -0.61 -21.81
CA MET A 41 1.96 0.72 -21.25
C MET A 41 2.88 1.62 -22.07
N GLN A 42 4.01 1.10 -22.54
CA GLN A 42 4.95 1.84 -23.41
C GLN A 42 4.32 2.21 -24.75
N GLU A 43 3.63 1.28 -25.40
CA GLU A 43 2.93 1.53 -26.67
C GLU A 43 1.85 2.60 -26.54
N LEU A 44 1.02 2.52 -25.47
CA LEU A 44 -0.08 3.44 -25.23
C LEU A 44 0.38 4.86 -24.87
N THR A 45 1.54 4.98 -24.24
CA THR A 45 2.06 6.28 -23.74
C THR A 45 3.19 6.84 -24.61
N ALA A 46 3.76 6.04 -25.49
CA ALA A 46 4.97 6.34 -26.24
C ALA A 46 6.17 6.73 -25.34
N ALA A 47 6.23 6.20 -24.12
CA ALA A 47 7.29 6.46 -23.16
C ALA A 47 8.64 5.96 -23.69
N ARG A 48 9.69 6.77 -23.48
CA ARG A 48 11.03 6.45 -23.95
C ARG A 48 11.80 5.55 -22.98
N ASN A 49 11.52 5.70 -21.68
CA ASN A 49 12.23 5.01 -20.61
C ASN A 49 11.25 4.07 -19.88
N VAL A 50 11.59 2.81 -19.79
CA VAL A 50 10.84 1.81 -19.01
C VAL A 50 11.82 1.19 -18.02
N THR A 51 11.50 1.32 -16.72
CA THR A 51 12.38 0.87 -15.64
C THR A 51 11.66 -0.08 -14.71
N ILE A 52 12.28 -1.23 -14.45
CA ILE A 52 11.82 -2.22 -13.47
C ILE A 52 12.58 -1.95 -12.17
N ALA A 53 11.90 -1.41 -11.17
CA ALA A 53 12.49 -1.09 -9.87
C ALA A 53 12.28 -2.22 -8.87
N VAL A 54 13.36 -2.75 -8.30
CA VAL A 54 13.35 -3.76 -7.26
C VAL A 54 14.25 -3.34 -6.09
N LYS A 55 14.06 -3.95 -4.93
CA LYS A 55 14.97 -3.76 -3.79
C LYS A 55 16.14 -4.71 -3.86
N ARG A 56 17.27 -4.34 -3.24
CA ARG A 56 18.49 -5.16 -3.17
C ARG A 56 18.23 -6.58 -2.64
N LYS A 57 17.33 -6.75 -1.69
CA LYS A 57 16.93 -8.09 -1.21
C LYS A 57 16.34 -9.00 -2.31
N ASN A 58 15.87 -8.41 -3.40
CA ASN A 58 15.27 -9.08 -4.56
C ASN A 58 16.12 -8.84 -5.84
N GLU A 59 17.41 -8.55 -5.71
CA GLU A 59 18.33 -8.31 -6.85
C GLU A 59 18.41 -9.52 -7.79
N ASP A 60 18.19 -10.73 -7.25
CA ASP A 60 18.10 -11.97 -8.04
C ASP A 60 17.00 -11.92 -9.09
N VAL A 61 15.89 -11.21 -8.83
CA VAL A 61 14.82 -11.00 -9.82
C VAL A 61 15.31 -10.09 -10.96
N ALA A 62 16.01 -8.98 -10.64
CA ALA A 62 16.56 -8.09 -11.65
C ALA A 62 17.58 -8.83 -12.54
N VAL A 63 18.49 -9.61 -11.93
CA VAL A 63 19.47 -10.45 -12.65
C VAL A 63 18.75 -11.49 -13.53
N GLY A 64 17.71 -12.16 -13.00
CA GLY A 64 16.93 -13.14 -13.74
C GLY A 64 16.13 -12.54 -14.91
N PHE A 65 15.82 -11.23 -14.88
CA PHE A 65 15.08 -10.52 -15.92
C PHE A 65 15.96 -9.81 -16.94
N GLN A 66 17.28 -9.69 -16.67
CA GLN A 66 18.18 -8.83 -17.45
C GLN A 66 18.10 -9.11 -18.96
N GLN A 67 18.20 -10.37 -19.37
CA GLN A 67 18.16 -10.73 -20.80
C GLN A 67 16.85 -10.30 -21.48
N GLN A 68 15.71 -10.47 -20.80
CA GLN A 68 14.39 -10.12 -21.36
C GLN A 68 14.20 -8.59 -21.33
N ALA A 69 14.69 -7.91 -20.29
CA ALA A 69 14.68 -6.47 -20.18
C ALA A 69 15.51 -5.84 -21.29
N ASP A 70 16.75 -6.30 -21.50
CA ASP A 70 17.65 -5.82 -22.57
C ASP A 70 17.02 -6.01 -23.96
N ALA A 71 16.41 -7.16 -24.21
CA ALA A 71 15.72 -7.45 -25.49
C ALA A 71 14.52 -6.52 -25.73
N ALA A 72 13.84 -6.07 -24.67
CA ALA A 72 12.72 -5.13 -24.73
C ALA A 72 13.16 -3.65 -24.69
N GLY A 73 14.43 -3.37 -24.46
CA GLY A 73 14.96 -2.00 -24.25
C GLY A 73 14.53 -1.40 -22.92
N PHE A 74 14.32 -2.23 -21.90
CA PHE A 74 13.95 -1.83 -20.54
C PHE A 74 15.17 -1.82 -19.63
N GLU A 75 15.16 -0.94 -18.63
CA GLU A 75 16.19 -0.84 -17.61
C GLU A 75 15.76 -1.54 -16.32
N THR A 76 16.73 -2.03 -15.57
CA THR A 76 16.52 -2.52 -14.21
C THR A 76 17.15 -1.56 -13.21
N PHE A 77 16.44 -1.20 -12.16
CA PHE A 77 16.91 -0.33 -11.10
C PHE A 77 16.85 -1.06 -9.76
N VAL A 78 18.02 -1.27 -9.15
CA VAL A 78 18.11 -1.92 -7.83
C VAL A 78 18.30 -0.86 -6.77
N TYR A 79 17.25 -0.65 -5.95
CA TYR A 79 17.29 0.30 -4.85
C TYR A 79 17.75 -0.37 -3.54
N GLU A 80 18.29 0.43 -2.63
CA GLU A 80 18.74 -0.07 -1.33
C GLU A 80 17.58 -0.68 -0.53
N ASP A 81 17.92 -1.59 0.42
CA ASP A 81 16.92 -2.25 1.26
C ASP A 81 16.49 -1.37 2.44
N VAL A 82 15.81 -0.28 2.10
CA VAL A 82 15.35 0.76 3.02
C VAL A 82 13.82 0.89 2.99
N TYR A 83 13.26 1.61 3.97
CA TYR A 83 11.85 1.94 4.06
C TYR A 83 11.65 3.47 4.07
N PRO A 84 10.68 4.01 3.34
CA PRO A 84 9.75 3.38 2.38
C PRO A 84 10.25 3.44 0.92
N ALA A 85 11.07 2.47 0.50
CA ALA A 85 11.64 2.44 -0.86
C ALA A 85 10.58 2.44 -1.98
N GLY A 86 9.43 1.82 -1.74
CA GLY A 86 8.31 1.75 -2.70
C GLY A 86 7.39 2.97 -2.72
N ASP A 87 7.71 4.04 -1.97
CA ASP A 87 6.97 5.31 -2.07
C ASP A 87 7.16 5.92 -3.46
N GLU A 88 6.05 6.26 -4.14
CA GLU A 88 6.07 6.76 -5.52
C GLU A 88 6.91 8.02 -5.71
N TYR A 89 6.88 8.94 -4.76
CA TYR A 89 7.67 10.19 -4.83
C TYR A 89 9.17 9.91 -4.72
N ILE A 90 9.53 8.90 -3.92
CA ILE A 90 10.93 8.48 -3.76
C ILE A 90 11.40 7.79 -5.04
N LEU A 91 10.66 6.82 -5.57
CA LEU A 91 11.07 6.10 -6.78
C LEU A 91 11.14 7.01 -8.00
N VAL A 92 10.18 7.91 -8.17
CA VAL A 92 10.22 8.91 -9.26
C VAL A 92 11.48 9.76 -9.15
N TYR A 93 11.80 10.26 -7.96
CA TYR A 93 13.00 11.05 -7.76
C TYR A 93 14.31 10.27 -8.01
N GLU A 94 14.39 9.03 -7.49
CA GLU A 94 15.60 8.19 -7.66
C GLU A 94 15.87 7.81 -9.11
N ILE A 95 14.82 7.54 -9.89
CA ILE A 95 14.96 7.03 -11.26
C ILE A 95 15.04 8.17 -12.26
N SER A 96 14.19 9.21 -12.14
CA SER A 96 14.10 10.29 -13.11
C SER A 96 14.82 11.57 -12.69
N GLY A 97 15.22 11.70 -11.41
CA GLY A 97 15.74 12.95 -10.84
C GLY A 97 14.68 14.04 -10.62
N ARG A 98 13.42 13.76 -10.91
CA ARG A 98 12.33 14.73 -10.86
C ARG A 98 11.62 14.71 -9.51
N GLN A 99 11.41 15.88 -8.91
CA GLN A 99 10.56 16.02 -7.74
C GLN A 99 9.12 16.31 -8.19
N ILE A 100 8.17 15.49 -7.73
CA ILE A 100 6.74 15.74 -7.91
C ILE A 100 6.37 16.98 -7.09
N GLN A 101 5.53 17.86 -7.59
CA GLN A 101 5.03 18.98 -6.79
C GLN A 101 4.21 18.50 -5.60
N THR A 102 4.19 19.27 -4.51
CA THR A 102 3.44 18.90 -3.31
C THR A 102 1.97 18.67 -3.62
N GLY A 103 1.45 17.48 -3.28
CA GLY A 103 0.07 17.09 -3.60
C GLY A 103 -0.16 16.64 -5.03
N GLY A 104 0.87 16.67 -5.89
CA GLY A 104 0.79 16.20 -7.27
C GLY A 104 0.87 14.67 -7.38
N ILE A 105 0.84 14.20 -8.61
CA ILE A 105 0.97 12.78 -8.96
C ILE A 105 2.16 12.58 -9.92
N PRO A 106 2.72 11.38 -10.06
CA PRO A 106 3.84 11.10 -10.96
C PRO A 106 3.65 11.61 -12.39
N LEU A 107 2.44 11.53 -12.92
CA LEU A 107 2.09 12.01 -14.26
C LEU A 107 2.39 13.50 -14.47
N ALA A 108 2.31 14.32 -13.42
CA ALA A 108 2.59 15.76 -13.52
C ALA A 108 4.07 16.06 -13.88
N VAL A 109 4.95 15.09 -13.66
CA VAL A 109 6.37 15.17 -14.00
C VAL A 109 6.77 14.19 -15.12
N GLY A 110 5.78 13.71 -15.89
CA GLY A 110 5.98 12.82 -17.03
C GLY A 110 6.34 11.38 -16.66
N CYS A 111 5.99 10.92 -15.46
CA CYS A 111 6.22 9.56 -14.99
C CYS A 111 4.91 8.80 -14.80
N GLY A 112 4.77 7.63 -15.43
CA GLY A 112 3.77 6.61 -15.10
C GLY A 112 4.40 5.63 -14.12
N LEU A 113 3.85 5.48 -12.92
CA LEU A 113 4.35 4.53 -11.93
C LEU A 113 3.20 3.65 -11.46
N ASP A 114 3.39 2.34 -11.58
CA ASP A 114 2.41 1.34 -11.16
C ASP A 114 3.08 0.18 -10.41
N ASN A 115 2.32 -0.42 -9.49
CA ASN A 115 2.73 -1.65 -8.83
C ASN A 115 2.79 -2.81 -9.85
N VAL A 116 3.72 -3.72 -9.67
CA VAL A 116 3.94 -4.86 -10.59
C VAL A 116 2.69 -5.71 -10.84
N VAL A 117 1.84 -5.89 -9.82
CA VAL A 117 0.57 -6.63 -9.98
C VAL A 117 -0.43 -5.84 -10.84
N THR A 118 -0.45 -4.51 -10.75
CA THR A 118 -1.26 -3.67 -11.64
C THR A 118 -0.82 -3.84 -13.09
N ILE A 119 0.48 -3.88 -13.35
CA ILE A 119 1.04 -4.08 -14.69
C ILE A 119 0.67 -5.46 -15.26
N ILE A 120 0.74 -6.52 -14.45
CA ILE A 120 0.25 -7.85 -14.81
C ILE A 120 -1.24 -7.80 -15.17
N ASN A 121 -2.04 -7.11 -14.36
CA ASN A 121 -3.48 -6.97 -14.59
C ASN A 121 -3.80 -6.18 -15.87
N ILE A 122 -2.96 -5.21 -16.27
CA ILE A 122 -3.10 -4.50 -17.57
C ILE A 122 -2.99 -5.50 -18.73
N ALA A 123 -2.01 -6.41 -18.69
CA ALA A 123 -1.89 -7.46 -19.71
C ALA A 123 -3.12 -8.37 -19.74
N HIS A 124 -3.62 -8.78 -18.58
CA HIS A 124 -4.81 -9.60 -18.47
C HIS A 124 -6.08 -8.86 -18.95
N ALA A 125 -6.20 -7.56 -18.68
CA ALA A 125 -7.34 -6.76 -19.10
C ALA A 125 -7.46 -6.67 -20.63
N VAL A 126 -6.33 -6.60 -21.36
CA VAL A 126 -6.33 -6.65 -22.84
C VAL A 126 -6.89 -7.97 -23.36
N ASP A 127 -6.74 -9.06 -22.60
CA ASP A 127 -7.32 -10.38 -22.90
C ASP A 127 -8.77 -10.51 -22.41
N GLY A 128 -9.38 -9.44 -21.91
CA GLY A 128 -10.74 -9.46 -21.35
C GLY A 128 -10.87 -10.20 -20.01
N LYS A 129 -9.77 -10.42 -19.29
CA LYS A 129 -9.77 -11.11 -18.01
C LYS A 129 -9.95 -10.11 -16.85
N PRO A 130 -11.04 -10.19 -16.09
CA PRO A 130 -11.24 -9.33 -14.94
C PRO A 130 -10.37 -9.74 -13.75
N VAL A 131 -10.15 -8.81 -12.81
CA VAL A 131 -9.43 -9.09 -11.56
C VAL A 131 -10.36 -9.80 -10.58
N VAL A 132 -10.33 -11.13 -10.59
CA VAL A 132 -11.10 -12.03 -9.72
C VAL A 132 -10.24 -12.77 -8.71
N GLU A 133 -8.93 -12.70 -8.86
CA GLU A 133 -7.93 -13.28 -7.98
C GLU A 133 -6.86 -12.27 -7.65
N LYS A 134 -6.10 -12.56 -6.61
CA LYS A 134 -4.97 -11.72 -6.24
C LYS A 134 -3.84 -12.48 -5.58
N TYR A 135 -2.62 -12.01 -5.79
CA TYR A 135 -1.45 -12.42 -5.03
C TYR A 135 -1.56 -11.95 -3.58
N LEU A 136 -1.30 -12.86 -2.65
CA LEU A 136 -1.40 -12.63 -1.22
C LEU A 136 -0.24 -13.32 -0.50
N SER A 137 0.52 -12.58 0.31
CA SER A 137 1.45 -13.18 1.29
C SER A 137 0.74 -13.42 2.60
N VAL A 138 0.82 -14.64 3.14
CA VAL A 138 0.33 -15.00 4.49
C VAL A 138 1.52 -15.35 5.35
N VAL A 139 1.83 -14.51 6.33
CA VAL A 139 3.09 -14.50 7.08
C VAL A 139 2.89 -14.20 8.56
N GLY A 140 3.98 -14.18 9.33
CA GLY A 140 3.94 -13.93 10.77
C GLY A 140 3.83 -15.20 11.58
N ALA A 141 2.97 -15.21 12.61
CA ALA A 141 2.72 -16.34 13.50
C ALA A 141 1.81 -17.39 12.84
N VAL A 142 2.27 -17.98 11.73
CA VAL A 142 1.63 -19.08 11.01
C VAL A 142 2.59 -20.26 10.87
N GLU A 143 2.05 -21.47 10.70
CA GLU A 143 2.89 -22.68 10.61
C GLU A 143 3.85 -22.62 9.42
N GLN A 144 3.36 -22.29 8.23
CA GLN A 144 4.11 -22.24 6.98
C GLN A 144 3.82 -20.92 6.24
N PRO A 145 4.63 -19.87 6.43
CA PRO A 145 4.51 -18.65 5.65
C PRO A 145 4.58 -18.95 4.14
N LEU A 146 3.67 -18.35 3.38
CA LEU A 146 3.59 -18.56 1.94
C LEU A 146 3.11 -17.30 1.21
N THR A 147 3.37 -17.26 -0.09
CA THR A 147 2.70 -16.37 -1.03
C THR A 147 1.91 -17.23 -1.99
N THR A 148 0.67 -16.86 -2.27
CA THR A 148 -0.22 -17.63 -3.14
C THR A 148 -1.20 -16.71 -3.88
N VAL A 149 -2.03 -17.30 -4.75
CA VAL A 149 -3.15 -16.61 -5.40
C VAL A 149 -4.45 -17.08 -4.78
N VAL A 150 -5.30 -16.15 -4.40
CA VAL A 150 -6.61 -16.42 -3.78
C VAL A 150 -7.73 -15.67 -4.50
N PRO A 151 -8.97 -16.21 -4.55
CA PRO A 151 -10.12 -15.47 -5.02
C PRO A 151 -10.34 -14.21 -4.20
N VAL A 152 -10.65 -13.09 -4.87
CA VAL A 152 -11.02 -11.84 -4.19
C VAL A 152 -12.25 -12.08 -3.32
N GLY A 153 -12.22 -11.60 -2.08
CA GLY A 153 -13.33 -11.77 -1.14
C GLY A 153 -13.25 -13.07 -0.30
N SER A 154 -12.21 -13.91 -0.48
CA SER A 154 -11.94 -15.03 0.43
C SER A 154 -11.78 -14.54 1.87
N SER A 155 -12.21 -15.32 2.86
CA SER A 155 -12.03 -14.94 4.25
C SER A 155 -10.56 -14.99 4.69
N ILE A 156 -10.18 -14.13 5.63
CA ILE A 156 -8.86 -14.19 6.26
C ILE A 156 -8.61 -15.57 6.87
N ALA A 157 -9.66 -16.19 7.46
CA ALA A 157 -9.57 -17.54 8.04
C ALA A 157 -9.15 -18.58 6.99
N ASP A 158 -9.80 -18.59 5.82
CA ASP A 158 -9.47 -19.52 4.74
C ASP A 158 -8.03 -19.32 4.25
N CYS A 159 -7.59 -18.07 4.15
CA CYS A 159 -6.22 -17.74 3.72
C CYS A 159 -5.18 -18.20 4.77
N ILE A 160 -5.45 -18.01 6.06
CA ILE A 160 -4.56 -18.48 7.14
C ILE A 160 -4.52 -20.01 7.18
N ALA A 161 -5.63 -20.69 6.89
CA ALA A 161 -5.67 -22.15 6.82
C ALA A 161 -4.73 -22.72 5.74
N LEU A 162 -4.54 -22.02 4.60
CA LEU A 162 -3.54 -22.38 3.58
C LEU A 162 -2.11 -22.37 4.14
N ALA A 163 -1.84 -21.50 5.09
CA ALA A 163 -0.55 -21.40 5.77
C ALA A 163 -0.39 -22.37 6.97
N GLY A 164 -1.28 -23.36 7.08
CA GLY A 164 -1.27 -24.37 8.15
C GLY A 164 -1.91 -23.91 9.47
N GLY A 165 -2.52 -22.72 9.50
CA GLY A 165 -3.13 -22.14 10.69
C GLY A 165 -2.19 -21.21 11.46
N CYS A 166 -2.72 -20.64 12.55
CA CYS A 166 -1.99 -19.75 13.46
C CYS A 166 -1.13 -20.57 14.44
N THR A 167 0.04 -20.03 14.81
CA THR A 167 0.92 -20.59 15.86
C THR A 167 0.79 -19.88 17.20
N CYS A 168 -0.21 -18.98 17.35
CA CYS A 168 -0.53 -18.28 18.58
C CYS A 168 -2.02 -18.44 18.90
N ASP A 169 -2.38 -18.38 20.20
CA ASP A 169 -3.72 -18.66 20.70
C ASP A 169 -4.70 -17.50 20.43
N ASP A 170 -4.21 -16.26 20.38
CA ASP A 170 -5.02 -15.05 20.24
C ASP A 170 -4.47 -14.20 19.07
N PRO A 171 -4.75 -14.62 17.81
CA PRO A 171 -4.20 -13.97 16.63
C PRO A 171 -4.88 -12.63 16.33
N VAL A 172 -4.05 -11.64 16.01
CA VAL A 172 -4.45 -10.37 15.41
C VAL A 172 -3.79 -10.28 14.04
N VAL A 173 -4.55 -9.84 13.05
CA VAL A 173 -4.07 -9.78 11.66
C VAL A 173 -3.83 -8.33 11.24
N LEU A 174 -2.60 -8.04 10.80
CA LEU A 174 -2.30 -6.80 10.09
C LEU A 174 -2.57 -7.04 8.60
N THR A 175 -3.47 -6.24 8.03
CA THR A 175 -3.88 -6.35 6.62
C THR A 175 -3.12 -5.34 5.76
N GLY A 176 -2.38 -5.81 4.76
CA GLY A 176 -1.65 -4.96 3.81
C GLY A 176 -0.21 -4.62 4.17
N GLY A 177 0.18 -4.68 5.46
CA GLY A 177 1.55 -4.40 5.89
C GLY A 177 1.70 -4.10 7.37
N VAL A 178 2.91 -4.18 7.89
CA VAL A 178 3.21 -3.88 9.31
C VAL A 178 3.27 -2.38 9.58
N MET A 179 3.71 -1.60 8.60
CA MET A 179 3.87 -0.15 8.73
C MET A 179 2.55 0.58 8.43
N MET A 180 2.01 0.43 7.24
CA MET A 180 0.84 1.16 6.75
C MET A 180 -0.48 0.38 6.88
N GLY A 181 -0.43 -0.94 7.06
CA GLY A 181 -1.61 -1.79 7.09
C GLY A 181 -2.58 -1.54 8.23
N GLY A 182 -3.83 -1.97 8.03
CA GLY A 182 -4.89 -1.99 9.04
C GLY A 182 -4.70 -3.12 10.05
N VAL A 183 -5.62 -3.18 11.03
CA VAL A 183 -5.64 -4.23 12.08
C VAL A 183 -7.06 -4.82 12.15
N THR A 184 -7.16 -6.13 12.17
CA THR A 184 -8.44 -6.82 12.44
C THR A 184 -8.23 -8.04 13.33
N THR A 185 -9.22 -8.34 14.14
CA THR A 185 -9.37 -9.60 14.87
C THR A 185 -10.48 -10.49 14.28
N ASN A 186 -11.23 -9.94 13.31
CA ASN A 186 -12.31 -10.67 12.65
C ASN A 186 -11.77 -11.48 11.47
N LEU A 187 -11.53 -12.75 11.68
CA LEU A 187 -11.02 -13.65 10.65
C LEU A 187 -12.04 -13.95 9.52
N ALA A 188 -13.30 -13.53 9.67
CA ALA A 188 -14.30 -13.59 8.59
C ALA A 188 -14.20 -12.41 7.61
N ASP A 189 -13.40 -11.38 7.92
CA ASP A 189 -13.21 -10.25 7.01
C ASP A 189 -12.67 -10.71 5.65
N PRO A 190 -13.13 -10.10 4.54
CA PRO A 190 -12.73 -10.50 3.20
C PRO A 190 -11.35 -9.94 2.82
N VAL A 191 -10.61 -10.70 2.05
CA VAL A 191 -9.40 -10.23 1.35
C VAL A 191 -9.80 -9.41 0.13
N ALA A 192 -9.76 -8.09 0.28
CA ALA A 192 -10.09 -7.14 -0.79
C ALA A 192 -8.98 -7.06 -1.86
N LYS A 193 -9.26 -6.48 -3.04
CA LYS A 193 -8.28 -6.25 -4.12
C LYS A 193 -7.04 -5.49 -3.65
N THR A 194 -7.18 -4.60 -2.67
CA THR A 194 -6.11 -3.75 -2.13
C THR A 194 -5.22 -4.44 -1.08
N VAL A 195 -5.65 -5.57 -0.50
CA VAL A 195 -4.89 -6.28 0.54
C VAL A 195 -3.80 -7.15 -0.10
N GLY A 196 -2.53 -6.78 0.06
CA GLY A 196 -1.37 -7.52 -0.49
C GLY A 196 -0.77 -8.55 0.45
N GLY A 197 -1.14 -8.54 1.74
CA GLY A 197 -0.61 -9.48 2.71
C GLY A 197 -1.42 -9.54 3.99
N LEU A 198 -1.36 -10.68 4.66
CA LEU A 198 -1.89 -10.93 5.99
C LEU A 198 -0.70 -11.27 6.90
N ILE A 199 -0.47 -10.44 7.90
CA ILE A 199 0.58 -10.65 8.88
C ILE A 199 -0.07 -11.01 10.21
N VAL A 200 0.03 -12.27 10.60
CA VAL A 200 -0.53 -12.77 11.87
C VAL A 200 0.46 -12.50 12.99
N LEU A 201 0.00 -11.88 14.07
CA LEU A 201 0.79 -11.62 15.27
C LEU A 201 -0.04 -11.94 16.52
N PRO A 202 0.58 -12.32 17.65
CA PRO A 202 -0.16 -12.48 18.90
C PRO A 202 -0.69 -11.12 19.41
N SER A 203 -1.80 -11.12 20.13
CA SER A 203 -2.48 -9.90 20.60
C SER A 203 -1.61 -9.03 21.52
N ASP A 204 -0.67 -9.65 22.24
CA ASP A 204 0.28 -8.96 23.13
C ASP A 204 1.52 -8.42 22.40
N HIS A 205 1.63 -8.60 21.10
CA HIS A 205 2.76 -8.12 20.32
C HIS A 205 2.85 -6.58 20.36
N TYR A 206 4.08 -6.05 20.42
CA TYR A 206 4.35 -4.60 20.49
C TYR A 206 3.60 -3.82 19.40
N LEU A 207 3.67 -4.27 18.14
CA LEU A 207 2.98 -3.60 17.02
C LEU A 207 1.47 -3.57 17.18
N VAL A 208 0.87 -4.68 17.64
CA VAL A 208 -0.57 -4.75 17.87
C VAL A 208 -0.98 -3.71 18.88
N ARG A 209 -0.32 -3.68 20.05
CA ARG A 209 -0.59 -2.68 21.10
C ARG A 209 -0.43 -1.25 20.60
N ARG A 210 0.58 -0.99 19.75
CA ARG A 210 0.82 0.35 19.18
C ARG A 210 -0.29 0.75 18.20
N LYS A 211 -0.69 -0.15 17.33
CA LYS A 211 -1.69 0.14 16.29
C LYS A 211 -3.14 0.16 16.80
N THR A 212 -3.41 -0.49 17.92
CA THR A 212 -4.75 -0.54 18.54
C THR A 212 -4.92 0.43 19.70
N ALA A 213 -3.92 1.27 19.99
CA ALA A 213 -3.99 2.26 21.05
C ALA A 213 -5.16 3.23 20.84
N PRO A 214 -6.06 3.42 21.82
CA PRO A 214 -7.18 4.36 21.70
C PRO A 214 -6.72 5.81 21.49
N LYS A 215 -7.52 6.60 20.78
CA LYS A 215 -7.23 8.01 20.46
C LYS A 215 -6.97 8.84 21.71
N GLU A 216 -7.77 8.66 22.74
CA GLU A 216 -7.62 9.35 24.01
C GLU A 216 -6.28 9.07 24.66
N THR A 217 -5.77 7.84 24.51
CA THR A 217 -4.49 7.43 25.09
C THR A 217 -3.32 8.09 24.36
N TYR A 218 -3.22 7.95 23.04
CA TYR A 218 -2.08 8.52 22.32
C TYR A 218 -2.10 10.06 22.30
N THR A 219 -3.30 10.68 22.30
CA THR A 219 -3.46 12.13 22.40
C THR A 219 -2.98 12.65 23.75
N ARG A 220 -3.45 12.03 24.86
CA ARG A 220 -3.05 12.43 26.22
C ARG A 220 -1.56 12.28 26.46
N ILE A 221 -0.99 11.14 26.07
CA ILE A 221 0.43 10.87 26.25
C ILE A 221 1.25 11.84 25.37
N GLY A 222 0.83 12.05 24.11
CA GLY A 222 1.49 12.99 23.19
C GLY A 222 1.50 14.41 23.71
N HIS A 223 0.38 14.86 24.33
CA HIS A 223 0.30 16.18 24.96
C HIS A 223 1.30 16.35 26.11
N GLY A 224 1.44 15.33 26.97
CA GLY A 224 2.24 15.44 28.19
C GLY A 224 3.73 15.12 28.04
N GLN A 225 4.12 14.35 27.00
CA GLN A 225 5.47 13.77 26.93
C GLN A 225 6.25 14.13 25.65
N CYS A 226 5.75 15.02 24.82
CA CYS A 226 6.44 15.39 23.59
C CYS A 226 7.52 16.46 23.87
N ASP A 227 8.80 16.07 23.83
CA ASP A 227 9.96 16.96 24.05
C ASP A 227 10.25 17.91 22.89
N GLN A 228 9.48 17.85 21.80
CA GLN A 228 9.70 18.68 20.61
C GLN A 228 11.11 18.54 19.99
N CYS A 229 11.72 17.37 20.12
CA CYS A 229 13.06 17.06 19.58
C CYS A 229 13.16 17.08 18.07
N SER A 230 12.02 17.12 17.37
CA SER A 230 11.86 17.12 15.89
C SER A 230 12.35 15.88 15.12
N LEU A 231 12.82 14.83 15.76
CA LEU A 231 13.29 13.62 15.09
C LEU A 231 12.23 12.99 14.18
N CYS A 232 10.94 13.06 14.54
CA CYS A 232 9.83 12.61 13.69
C CYS A 232 9.73 13.37 12.36
N THR A 233 10.23 14.60 12.27
CA THR A 233 10.35 15.40 11.06
C THR A 233 11.68 15.12 10.35
N GLU A 234 12.79 15.09 11.10
CA GLU A 234 14.12 14.87 10.56
C GLU A 234 14.27 13.51 9.84
N LEU A 235 13.49 12.50 10.24
CA LEU A 235 13.45 11.19 9.61
C LEU A 235 12.21 10.99 8.71
N CYS A 236 11.35 12.01 8.55
CA CYS A 236 10.18 11.91 7.67
C CYS A 236 10.63 11.81 6.21
N PRO A 237 10.29 10.72 5.48
CA PRO A 237 10.76 10.52 4.11
C PRO A 237 10.29 11.61 3.15
N ARG A 238 9.10 12.15 3.36
CA ARG A 238 8.56 13.26 2.55
C ARG A 238 9.23 14.59 2.90
N TYR A 239 9.52 14.87 4.18
CA TYR A 239 10.25 16.08 4.58
C TYR A 239 11.67 16.11 4.01
N ILE A 240 12.41 15.01 4.11
CA ILE A 240 13.78 14.93 3.58
C ILE A 240 13.83 14.95 2.04
N LEU A 241 12.71 14.67 1.39
CA LEU A 241 12.55 14.84 -0.07
C LEU A 241 12.08 16.26 -0.45
N GLY A 242 11.91 17.18 0.53
CA GLY A 242 11.63 18.59 0.30
C GLY A 242 10.20 19.05 0.50
N TYR A 243 9.30 18.15 0.94
CA TYR A 243 7.87 18.46 1.12
C TYR A 243 7.58 19.10 2.48
N PRO A 244 6.57 20.00 2.57
CA PRO A 244 6.20 20.70 3.79
C PRO A 244 5.39 19.82 4.75
N ILE A 245 5.99 18.71 5.22
CA ILE A 245 5.40 17.76 6.15
C ILE A 245 6.28 17.72 7.39
N GLU A 246 5.80 18.31 8.48
CA GLU A 246 6.57 18.47 9.72
C GLU A 246 5.80 17.90 10.93
N PRO A 247 5.86 16.57 11.18
CA PRO A 247 5.11 15.91 12.24
C PRO A 247 5.35 16.53 13.63
N HIS A 248 6.55 17.05 13.94
CA HIS A 248 6.79 17.71 15.23
C HIS A 248 5.92 18.95 15.44
N ARG A 249 5.60 19.71 14.38
CA ARG A 249 4.67 20.85 14.45
C ARG A 249 3.25 20.38 14.66
N VAL A 250 2.87 19.27 14.03
CA VAL A 250 1.55 18.67 14.24
C VAL A 250 1.39 18.18 15.66
N MET A 251 2.44 17.60 16.28
CA MET A 251 2.42 17.22 17.69
C MET A 251 2.17 18.41 18.62
N ARG A 252 2.63 19.62 18.27
CA ARG A 252 2.35 20.84 19.04
C ARG A 252 0.88 21.22 19.05
N THR A 253 0.11 20.83 18.03
CA THR A 253 -1.33 21.14 17.95
C THR A 253 -2.14 20.51 19.10
N LEU A 254 -1.58 19.53 19.80
CA LEU A 254 -2.19 18.95 20.98
C LEU A 254 -2.33 19.96 22.13
N MET A 255 -1.48 21.01 22.14
CA MET A 255 -1.51 22.11 23.12
C MET A 255 -2.23 23.36 22.61
N MET A 256 -2.79 23.32 21.38
CA MET A 256 -3.36 24.47 20.70
C MET A 256 -4.87 24.30 20.52
N THR A 257 -5.56 25.43 20.37
CA THR A 257 -7.00 25.47 20.05
C THR A 257 -7.26 26.47 18.93
N GLY A 258 -8.46 26.44 18.35
CA GLY A 258 -8.91 27.41 17.34
C GLY A 258 -7.98 27.48 16.12
N GLU A 259 -7.75 28.69 15.63
CA GLU A 259 -6.96 28.95 14.41
C GLU A 259 -5.50 28.46 14.50
N GLU A 260 -4.88 28.51 15.69
CA GLU A 260 -3.50 28.02 15.86
C GLU A 260 -3.40 26.52 15.63
N LYS A 261 -4.39 25.77 16.15
CA LYS A 261 -4.47 24.32 15.91
C LYS A 261 -4.66 24.03 14.43
N GLN A 262 -5.55 24.77 13.76
CA GLN A 262 -5.80 24.61 12.32
C GLN A 262 -4.54 24.87 11.50
N ARG A 263 -3.83 25.99 11.75
CA ARG A 263 -2.54 26.29 11.09
C ARG A 263 -1.48 25.22 11.32
N GLY A 264 -1.39 24.69 12.54
CA GLY A 264 -0.47 23.60 12.87
C GLY A 264 -0.82 22.31 12.16
N SER A 265 -2.11 22.02 11.94
CA SER A 265 -2.60 20.83 11.22
C SER A 265 -2.20 20.83 9.74
N LEU A 266 -2.01 21.97 9.10
CA LEU A 266 -1.55 22.09 7.71
C LEU A 266 -0.21 21.41 7.44
N TRP A 267 0.62 21.19 8.45
CA TRP A 267 1.89 20.47 8.33
C TRP A 267 1.73 18.94 8.19
N ALA A 268 0.49 18.43 8.32
CA ALA A 268 0.14 17.03 8.03
C ALA A 268 -0.57 16.84 6.69
N GLN A 269 -0.97 17.90 6.00
CA GLN A 269 -1.89 17.85 4.85
C GLN A 269 -1.54 16.75 3.81
N TYR A 270 -0.26 16.60 3.51
CA TYR A 270 0.25 15.62 2.53
C TYR A 270 1.04 14.48 3.17
N CYS A 271 0.79 14.19 4.45
CA CYS A 271 1.40 13.03 5.11
C CYS A 271 1.03 11.73 4.40
N CYS A 272 2.04 10.93 4.01
CA CYS A 272 1.84 9.63 3.36
C CYS A 272 1.55 8.47 4.33
N GLU A 273 1.47 8.76 5.63
CA GLU A 273 1.10 7.80 6.68
C GLU A 273 2.03 6.58 6.81
N CYS A 274 3.27 6.70 6.35
CA CYS A 274 4.27 5.64 6.34
C CYS A 274 4.70 5.13 7.73
N ASN A 275 4.27 5.79 8.80
CA ASN A 275 4.49 5.39 10.19
C ASN A 275 5.95 5.44 10.69
N VAL A 276 6.91 5.96 9.93
CA VAL A 276 8.31 6.12 10.37
C VAL A 276 8.39 6.98 11.62
N CYS A 277 7.63 8.07 11.66
CA CYS A 277 7.64 9.04 12.78
C CYS A 277 7.23 8.42 14.13
N SER A 278 6.28 7.46 14.13
CA SER A 278 5.77 6.83 15.35
C SER A 278 6.54 5.57 15.75
N LEU A 279 6.86 4.72 14.79
CA LEU A 279 7.44 3.41 15.09
C LEU A 279 8.97 3.42 15.15
N ILE A 280 9.62 4.40 14.50
CA ILE A 280 11.08 4.44 14.38
C ILE A 280 11.68 5.71 14.95
N ALA A 281 11.14 6.88 14.60
CA ALA A 281 11.80 8.15 14.85
C ALA A 281 11.60 8.68 16.28
N CYS A 282 10.43 8.45 16.88
CA CYS A 282 10.13 9.01 18.20
C CYS A 282 10.86 8.27 19.33
N PRO A 283 11.77 8.93 20.08
CA PRO A 283 12.48 8.32 21.20
C PRO A 283 11.53 8.01 22.37
N GLU A 284 10.50 8.83 22.57
CA GLU A 284 9.48 8.68 23.62
C GLU A 284 8.36 7.69 23.22
N GLN A 285 8.49 7.01 22.10
CA GLN A 285 7.50 6.07 21.59
C GLN A 285 6.08 6.66 21.49
N LEU A 286 5.96 7.97 21.24
CA LEU A 286 4.69 8.64 20.95
C LEU A 286 4.14 8.24 19.58
N ASP A 287 2.96 8.75 19.24
CA ASP A 287 2.31 8.43 17.97
C ASP A 287 2.05 9.66 17.07
N PRO A 288 3.11 10.31 16.54
CA PRO A 288 2.96 11.44 15.63
C PRO A 288 2.17 11.08 14.36
N LYS A 289 2.23 9.83 13.88
CA LYS A 289 1.47 9.39 12.69
C LYS A 289 -0.04 9.51 12.92
N SER A 290 -0.55 8.99 14.02
CA SER A 290 -2.00 9.05 14.30
C SER A 290 -2.46 10.50 14.53
N ILE A 291 -1.64 11.35 15.16
CA ILE A 291 -1.93 12.78 15.29
C ILE A 291 -1.94 13.47 13.91
N CYS A 292 -1.05 13.09 12.98
CA CYS A 292 -1.08 13.60 11.60
C CYS A 292 -2.32 13.14 10.84
N VAL A 293 -2.78 11.90 11.05
CA VAL A 293 -4.04 11.40 10.44
C VAL A 293 -5.24 12.19 10.97
N ASP A 294 -5.34 12.36 12.29
CA ASP A 294 -6.40 13.18 12.90
C ASP A 294 -6.39 14.62 12.35
N ALA A 295 -5.20 15.21 12.18
CA ALA A 295 -5.07 16.55 11.59
C ALA A 295 -5.55 16.60 10.13
N LYS A 296 -5.23 15.58 9.31
CA LYS A 296 -5.72 15.48 7.93
C LYS A 296 -7.26 15.36 7.87
N GLU A 297 -7.85 14.58 8.77
CA GLU A 297 -9.31 14.46 8.86
C GLU A 297 -9.97 15.79 9.16
N ILE A 298 -9.46 16.53 10.15
CA ILE A 298 -9.94 17.87 10.50
C ILE A 298 -9.86 18.82 9.29
N LEU A 299 -8.74 18.82 8.56
CA LEU A 299 -8.57 19.65 7.36
C LEU A 299 -9.58 19.28 6.26
N ARG A 300 -9.81 17.99 6.05
CA ARG A 300 -10.77 17.51 5.05
C ARG A 300 -12.21 17.89 5.41
N GLU A 301 -12.61 17.71 6.67
CA GLU A 301 -13.94 18.06 7.16
C GLU A 301 -14.21 19.56 7.03
N ASN A 302 -13.22 20.40 7.34
CA ASN A 302 -13.31 21.86 7.23
C ASN A 302 -13.08 22.38 5.79
N ARG A 303 -12.73 21.50 4.84
CA ARG A 303 -12.33 21.86 3.46
C ARG A 303 -11.19 22.88 3.47
N ASP A 304 -10.26 22.70 4.38
CA ASP A 304 -9.13 23.60 4.59
C ASP A 304 -7.85 23.00 4.00
N GLY A 305 -6.94 23.86 3.56
CA GLY A 305 -5.67 23.45 2.97
C GLY A 305 -4.84 24.67 2.58
N ARG A 306 -3.57 24.42 2.28
CA ARG A 306 -2.67 25.43 1.74
C ARG A 306 -3.02 25.70 0.28
N SER A 307 -2.89 26.96 -0.12
CA SER A 307 -2.98 27.33 -1.54
C SER A 307 -1.76 26.84 -2.32
N ASP A 308 -1.88 26.68 -3.63
CA ASP A 308 -0.79 26.28 -4.52
C ASP A 308 0.41 27.22 -4.40
N ALA A 309 0.18 28.53 -4.33
CA ALA A 309 1.22 29.54 -4.15
C ALA A 309 1.98 29.38 -2.82
N GLU A 310 1.29 29.01 -1.72
CA GLU A 310 1.92 28.72 -0.45
C GLU A 310 2.72 27.42 -0.51
N LEU A 311 2.21 26.39 -1.15
CA LEU A 311 2.90 25.12 -1.35
C LEU A 311 4.18 25.29 -2.16
N GLU A 312 4.14 26.12 -3.20
CA GLU A 312 5.31 26.44 -4.03
C GLU A 312 6.41 27.15 -3.22
N THR A 313 6.03 28.10 -2.33
CA THR A 313 7.01 28.77 -1.45
C THR A 313 7.61 27.88 -0.39
N LEU A 314 6.90 26.84 0.05
CA LEU A 314 7.34 25.87 1.06
C LEU A 314 8.10 24.68 0.47
N PHE A 315 8.00 24.47 -0.82
CA PHE A 315 8.69 23.38 -1.53
C PHE A 315 10.20 23.64 -1.56
N ARG A 316 10.99 22.60 -1.28
CA ARG A 316 12.46 22.69 -1.17
C ARG A 316 13.10 21.58 -2.01
N PRO A 317 14.35 21.78 -2.43
CA PRO A 317 15.16 20.69 -2.96
C PRO A 317 15.29 19.55 -1.95
N ALA A 318 15.49 18.33 -2.42
CA ALA A 318 15.77 17.18 -1.57
C ALA A 318 16.94 17.45 -0.63
N HIS A 319 16.82 17.04 0.62
CA HIS A 319 17.79 17.31 1.66
C HIS A 319 19.14 16.62 1.35
N PRO A 320 20.31 17.30 1.44
CA PRO A 320 21.60 16.71 1.08
C PRO A 320 21.96 15.44 1.87
N ALA A 321 21.53 15.38 3.15
CA ALA A 321 21.76 14.21 4.01
C ALA A 321 20.70 13.11 3.85
N ARG A 322 19.88 13.13 2.78
CA ARG A 322 18.75 12.21 2.59
C ARG A 322 19.17 10.73 2.69
N LYS A 323 20.21 10.35 1.98
CA LYS A 323 20.72 8.98 1.97
C LYS A 323 21.16 8.49 3.35
N GLY A 324 21.68 9.35 4.21
CA GLY A 324 22.05 9.03 5.58
C GLY A 324 20.86 8.96 6.57
N ARG A 325 19.65 9.33 6.13
CA ARG A 325 18.42 9.32 6.95
C ARG A 325 17.42 8.26 6.50
N GLU A 326 17.74 7.47 5.49
CA GLU A 326 16.94 6.31 5.08
C GLU A 326 16.97 5.23 6.17
N ILE A 327 15.85 4.56 6.37
CA ILE A 327 15.70 3.55 7.42
C ILE A 327 15.95 2.16 6.84
N PRO A 328 17.05 1.48 7.20
CA PRO A 328 17.29 0.11 6.78
C PRO A 328 16.17 -0.84 7.25
N ILE A 329 15.76 -1.78 6.40
CA ILE A 329 14.72 -2.76 6.75
C ILE A 329 15.13 -3.60 7.98
N SER A 330 16.40 -3.93 8.13
CA SER A 330 16.91 -4.63 9.32
C SER A 330 16.64 -3.89 10.63
N THR A 331 16.65 -2.54 10.60
CA THR A 331 16.27 -1.70 11.74
C THR A 331 14.78 -1.86 12.06
N LEU A 332 13.90 -1.97 11.05
CA LEU A 332 12.48 -2.24 11.26
C LEU A 332 12.27 -3.61 11.92
N TYR A 333 12.90 -4.66 11.39
CA TYR A 333 12.79 -6.01 11.97
C TYR A 333 13.16 -6.04 13.45
N THR A 334 14.28 -5.41 13.79
CA THR A 334 14.76 -5.38 15.18
C THR A 334 13.85 -4.54 16.09
N ARG A 335 13.54 -3.31 15.68
CA ARG A 335 12.74 -2.38 16.51
C ARG A 335 11.30 -2.82 16.69
N LEU A 336 10.73 -3.47 15.68
CA LEU A 336 9.33 -3.88 15.68
C LEU A 336 9.14 -5.32 16.19
N GLY A 337 10.21 -6.02 16.60
CA GLY A 337 10.12 -7.38 17.09
C GLY A 337 9.76 -8.40 16.02
N LEU A 338 10.13 -8.15 14.76
CA LEU A 338 9.74 -8.99 13.62
C LEU A 338 10.74 -10.10 13.29
N ASN A 339 11.94 -10.11 13.89
CA ASN A 339 12.96 -11.10 13.60
C ASN A 339 12.49 -12.57 13.72
N PRO A 340 11.63 -12.95 14.70
CA PRO A 340 11.10 -14.32 14.78
C PRO A 340 10.22 -14.72 13.60
N TYR A 341 9.67 -13.74 12.87
CA TYR A 341 8.75 -13.93 11.75
C TYR A 341 9.43 -13.75 10.40
N ASP A 342 10.73 -13.42 10.37
CA ASP A 342 11.52 -13.29 9.14
C ASP A 342 11.79 -14.66 8.52
N ARG A 343 10.77 -15.20 7.91
CA ARG A 343 10.77 -16.51 7.26
C ARG A 343 10.42 -16.34 5.77
N LYS A 344 11.02 -17.16 4.93
CA LYS A 344 10.74 -17.13 3.50
C LYS A 344 9.30 -17.55 3.23
N ALA A 345 8.55 -16.72 2.50
CA ALA A 345 7.17 -16.96 2.07
C ALA A 345 7.12 -17.18 0.55
N SER A 346 7.78 -18.26 0.11
CA SER A 346 7.85 -18.62 -1.31
C SER A 346 6.44 -18.86 -1.88
N PHE A 347 6.31 -18.71 -3.19
CA PHE A 347 5.07 -19.02 -3.87
C PHE A 347 4.70 -20.49 -3.71
N LEU A 348 3.45 -20.72 -3.34
CA LEU A 348 2.81 -22.02 -3.31
C LEU A 348 1.53 -21.95 -4.14
N ALA A 349 1.49 -22.70 -5.24
CA ALA A 349 0.27 -22.85 -6.01
C ALA A 349 -0.77 -23.58 -5.15
N THR A 350 -1.84 -22.88 -4.78
CA THR A 350 -2.96 -23.44 -4.04
C THR A 350 -4.22 -23.35 -4.91
N ASN A 351 -5.16 -24.25 -4.68
CA ASN A 351 -6.46 -24.20 -5.30
C ASN A 351 -7.51 -23.93 -4.21
N LEU A 352 -7.48 -22.72 -3.65
CA LEU A 352 -8.47 -22.33 -2.66
C LEU A 352 -9.85 -22.24 -3.33
N GLN A 353 -10.76 -23.08 -2.85
CA GLN A 353 -12.17 -23.04 -3.25
C GLN A 353 -13.01 -22.67 -2.02
N PRO A 354 -13.17 -21.38 -1.76
CA PRO A 354 -13.93 -20.94 -0.61
C PRO A 354 -15.42 -21.26 -0.81
N ARG A 355 -16.09 -21.69 0.26
CA ARG A 355 -17.53 -21.91 0.23
C ARG A 355 -18.33 -20.62 0.06
N SER A 356 -17.73 -19.50 0.45
CA SER A 356 -18.31 -18.18 0.36
C SER A 356 -17.24 -17.14 0.17
N VAL A 357 -17.53 -16.11 -0.64
CA VAL A 357 -16.70 -14.90 -0.78
C VAL A 357 -17.56 -13.68 -0.54
N THR A 358 -16.99 -12.65 0.09
CA THR A 358 -17.63 -11.35 0.24
C THR A 358 -16.81 -10.32 -0.53
N ILE A 359 -17.36 -9.78 -1.61
CA ILE A 359 -16.67 -8.88 -2.53
C ILE A 359 -17.03 -7.44 -2.17
N PRO A 360 -16.06 -6.64 -1.64
CA PRO A 360 -16.29 -5.22 -1.37
C PRO A 360 -16.48 -4.45 -2.68
N LEU A 361 -17.36 -3.45 -2.66
CA LEU A 361 -17.69 -2.62 -3.82
C LEU A 361 -16.87 -1.34 -3.93
N ASP A 362 -16.04 -1.04 -2.93
CA ASP A 362 -15.21 0.16 -2.79
C ASP A 362 -13.69 -0.15 -2.80
N SER A 363 -13.27 -1.33 -3.27
CA SER A 363 -11.87 -1.77 -3.30
C SER A 363 -11.05 -1.13 -4.42
N HIS A 364 -11.28 0.15 -4.73
CA HIS A 364 -10.60 0.92 -5.76
C HIS A 364 -10.69 2.43 -5.48
N ILE A 365 -9.96 3.23 -6.24
CA ILE A 365 -10.05 4.69 -6.16
C ILE A 365 -11.25 5.16 -7.00
N GLY A 366 -12.02 6.11 -6.46
CA GLY A 366 -13.18 6.69 -7.13
C GLY A 366 -14.50 6.30 -6.48
N GLN A 367 -15.55 6.23 -7.27
CA GLN A 367 -16.90 5.89 -6.80
C GLN A 367 -17.02 4.38 -6.52
N SER A 368 -17.69 4.03 -5.42
CA SER A 368 -18.04 2.64 -5.13
C SER A 368 -18.93 2.07 -6.22
N ALA A 369 -18.71 0.82 -6.61
CA ALA A 369 -19.57 0.15 -7.57
C ALA A 369 -20.98 -0.06 -6.99
N LYS A 370 -22.02 0.14 -7.80
CA LYS A 370 -23.42 -0.12 -7.45
C LYS A 370 -23.77 -1.56 -7.79
N PRO A 371 -24.40 -2.33 -6.88
CA PRO A 371 -24.83 -3.70 -7.16
C PRO A 371 -25.71 -3.80 -8.41
N THR A 372 -25.43 -4.77 -9.28
CA THR A 372 -26.23 -5.08 -10.46
C THR A 372 -26.97 -6.42 -10.36
N VAL A 373 -26.74 -7.16 -9.28
CA VAL A 373 -27.33 -8.47 -8.98
C VAL A 373 -28.21 -8.42 -7.72
N ARG A 374 -29.06 -9.41 -7.56
CA ARG A 374 -29.98 -9.58 -6.41
C ARG A 374 -29.70 -10.88 -5.68
N VAL A 375 -30.12 -10.95 -4.43
CA VAL A 375 -30.10 -12.19 -3.66
C VAL A 375 -30.88 -13.27 -4.39
N GLY A 376 -30.25 -14.42 -4.55
CA GLY A 376 -30.79 -15.57 -5.30
C GLY A 376 -30.31 -15.69 -6.73
N ASP A 377 -29.68 -14.67 -7.32
CA ASP A 377 -29.11 -14.75 -8.67
C ASP A 377 -27.96 -15.75 -8.71
N SER A 378 -27.86 -16.50 -9.82
CA SER A 378 -26.70 -17.36 -10.11
C SER A 378 -25.67 -16.55 -10.89
N VAL A 379 -24.41 -16.63 -10.50
CA VAL A 379 -23.29 -15.94 -11.14
C VAL A 379 -22.17 -16.91 -11.45
N GLN A 380 -21.43 -16.63 -12.53
CA GLN A 380 -20.19 -17.33 -12.87
C GLN A 380 -19.00 -16.45 -12.54
N ARG A 381 -17.86 -17.06 -12.27
CA ARG A 381 -16.60 -16.35 -12.07
C ARG A 381 -16.29 -15.45 -13.27
N GLY A 382 -16.07 -14.17 -13.01
CA GLY A 382 -15.85 -13.15 -14.03
C GLY A 382 -17.07 -12.32 -14.37
N ASP A 383 -18.28 -12.74 -13.98
CA ASP A 383 -19.49 -11.96 -14.21
C ASP A 383 -19.43 -10.60 -13.48
N VAL A 384 -19.92 -9.57 -14.13
CA VAL A 384 -20.05 -8.24 -13.51
C VAL A 384 -21.20 -8.27 -12.51
N ILE A 385 -20.91 -7.99 -11.23
CA ILE A 385 -21.87 -7.97 -10.13
C ILE A 385 -22.11 -6.58 -9.58
N GLY A 386 -21.29 -5.61 -9.98
CA GLY A 386 -21.45 -4.20 -9.64
C GLY A 386 -20.78 -3.30 -10.66
N THR A 387 -21.37 -2.15 -10.96
CA THR A 387 -20.90 -1.20 -11.97
C THR A 387 -20.73 0.20 -11.40
N VAL A 388 -19.88 0.99 -12.04
CA VAL A 388 -19.75 2.43 -11.84
C VAL A 388 -20.28 3.13 -13.09
N ASP A 389 -20.89 4.30 -12.95
CA ASP A 389 -21.40 5.06 -14.08
C ASP A 389 -20.23 5.48 -15.00
N ASP A 390 -20.42 5.46 -16.33
CA ASP A 390 -19.35 5.65 -17.33
C ASP A 390 -18.62 7.01 -17.25
N ASP A 391 -19.25 8.02 -16.67
CA ASP A 391 -18.70 9.36 -16.47
C ASP A 391 -17.94 9.52 -15.14
N GLN A 392 -17.93 8.48 -14.32
CA GLN A 392 -17.29 8.47 -13.00
C GLN A 392 -16.00 7.65 -13.01
N LEU A 393 -15.01 8.12 -12.23
CA LEU A 393 -13.84 7.33 -11.95
C LEU A 393 -14.21 6.17 -11.02
N GLY A 394 -13.92 4.95 -11.41
CA GLY A 394 -14.18 3.76 -10.61
C GLY A 394 -13.89 2.48 -11.38
N CYS A 395 -14.24 1.35 -10.81
CA CYS A 395 -13.97 0.04 -11.39
C CYS A 395 -15.15 -0.91 -11.12
N PRO A 396 -15.59 -1.72 -12.09
CA PRO A 396 -16.61 -2.73 -11.86
C PRO A 396 -16.15 -3.79 -10.87
N ALA A 397 -17.11 -4.34 -10.14
CA ALA A 397 -16.93 -5.51 -9.28
C ALA A 397 -17.33 -6.78 -10.04
N HIS A 398 -16.53 -7.84 -9.88
CA HIS A 398 -16.76 -9.12 -10.57
C HIS A 398 -16.89 -10.27 -9.57
N ALA A 399 -17.69 -11.27 -9.89
CA ALA A 399 -17.76 -12.52 -9.16
C ALA A 399 -16.40 -13.23 -9.21
N SER A 400 -15.84 -13.60 -8.05
CA SER A 400 -14.56 -14.30 -7.97
C SER A 400 -14.68 -15.83 -7.96
N ILE A 401 -15.90 -16.33 -7.73
CA ILE A 401 -16.25 -17.76 -7.76
C ILE A 401 -17.59 -17.94 -8.48
N ASP A 402 -17.84 -19.16 -8.96
CA ASP A 402 -19.17 -19.58 -9.38
C ASP A 402 -20.06 -19.79 -8.15
N GLY A 403 -21.34 -19.42 -8.23
CA GLY A 403 -22.24 -19.64 -7.11
C GLY A 403 -23.53 -18.85 -7.20
N ARG A 404 -24.17 -18.69 -6.03
CA ARG A 404 -25.41 -17.94 -5.87
C ARG A 404 -25.19 -16.75 -4.96
N VAL A 405 -25.72 -15.60 -5.34
CA VAL A 405 -25.71 -14.39 -4.49
C VAL A 405 -26.56 -14.65 -3.24
N SER A 406 -25.91 -14.64 -2.08
CA SER A 406 -26.56 -14.91 -0.77
C SER A 406 -26.85 -13.63 0.01
N ALA A 407 -26.10 -12.55 -0.22
CA ALA A 407 -26.35 -11.23 0.37
C ALA A 407 -25.92 -10.11 -0.57
N VAL A 408 -26.63 -8.98 -0.52
CA VAL A 408 -26.30 -7.74 -1.24
C VAL A 408 -26.49 -6.57 -0.28
N SER A 409 -25.51 -5.71 -0.23
CA SER A 409 -25.56 -4.43 0.49
C SER A 409 -24.94 -3.31 -0.39
N ASP A 410 -25.00 -2.06 0.09
CA ASP A 410 -24.37 -0.93 -0.60
C ASP A 410 -22.83 -0.98 -0.57
N VAL A 411 -22.23 -1.82 0.27
CA VAL A 411 -20.78 -1.91 0.47
C VAL A 411 -20.19 -3.24 0.02
N SER A 412 -20.98 -4.30 -0.16
CA SER A 412 -20.47 -5.63 -0.52
C SER A 412 -21.55 -6.57 -1.09
N ILE A 413 -21.08 -7.58 -1.81
CA ILE A 413 -21.89 -8.70 -2.34
C ILE A 413 -21.28 -10.01 -1.84
N THR A 414 -22.10 -10.90 -1.27
CA THR A 414 -21.66 -12.23 -0.84
C THR A 414 -22.19 -13.29 -1.80
N ILE A 415 -21.28 -14.17 -2.25
CA ILE A 415 -21.56 -15.30 -3.14
C ILE A 415 -21.23 -16.59 -2.40
N THR A 416 -22.10 -17.59 -2.50
CA THR A 416 -21.92 -18.94 -1.92
C THR A 416 -22.00 -19.99 -3.00
N THR A 417 -21.14 -21.01 -2.92
CA THR A 417 -21.14 -22.18 -3.81
C THR A 417 -22.30 -23.13 -3.52
#